data_2b0e8560040de055e0cc2cbe7e20ecfa
#
_entry.id   2b0e8560040de055e0cc2cbe7e20ecfa
#
_cell.length_a   1.000
_cell.length_b   1.000
_cell.length_c   1.000
_cell.angle_alpha   90.00
_cell.angle_beta   90.00
_cell.angle_gamma   90.00
#
_symmetry.space_group_name_H-M   'P 1'
#
loop_
_entity.id
_entity.type
_entity.pdbx_description
1 polymer ?
#
loop_
_entity_poly.entity_id
_entity_poly.type
_entity_poly.pdbx_seq_one_letter_code
_entity_poly.pdbx_strand_id
1 'polypeptide(L)'
;MNPALSFVVPMYNAAATIGGVVRNIDQLQIDGGHEIVLVNDGGSDRTMEVCRELARTTRVPLTVIDHARNFGEHNAVLTGWRHARGAHIVNLDDDGQNPPREAVRLWQHAKQTGADVVFGHYETKQHSLWRNFGSWLTNRFTDWALDKPPGFYLSSFRCVTAFAAREVVSYAGPYPYIDGLLLQVTQRIESLIVEHEPRQQGESGYTWRRLLRLWLSAWLNFSLLPLRLATFAGLTTAALGLVAFVAVLWLWFVNRGPGYGFGWLMSAFLIFSGTQLVMLGLIGEYLGRMFLTVNQRPQAVVREVISSEGTIP
;
A
#
# COMPACT_ATOMS: atom_id res chain seq x y z
N MET A 1 32.07 4.04 -0.81
CA MET A 1 31.20 5.25 -0.70
C MET A 1 29.76 4.79 -0.96
N ASN A 2 28.78 5.33 -0.25
CA ASN A 2 27.39 5.02 -0.57
C ASN A 2 27.02 5.62 -1.93
N PRO A 3 26.23 4.92 -2.77
CA PRO A 3 25.80 5.43 -4.05
C PRO A 3 24.85 6.64 -3.88
N ALA A 4 24.75 7.48 -4.90
CA ALA A 4 23.82 8.58 -4.91
C ALA A 4 22.37 8.12 -5.04
N LEU A 5 22.15 6.98 -5.74
CA LEU A 5 20.84 6.48 -6.07
C LEU A 5 20.77 4.94 -5.94
N SER A 6 19.69 4.42 -5.31
CA SER A 6 19.35 3.00 -5.32
C SER A 6 18.08 2.78 -6.15
N PHE A 7 18.11 1.82 -7.07
CA PHE A 7 16.93 1.34 -7.79
C PHE A 7 16.40 0.11 -7.07
N VAL A 8 15.18 0.18 -6.53
CA VAL A 8 14.52 -0.94 -5.85
C VAL A 8 13.42 -1.47 -6.74
N VAL A 9 13.52 -2.76 -7.10
CA VAL A 9 12.57 -3.43 -7.99
C VAL A 9 11.96 -4.63 -7.28
N PRO A 10 10.72 -4.53 -6.78
CA PRO A 10 9.97 -5.69 -6.32
C PRO A 10 9.55 -6.54 -7.51
N MET A 11 9.67 -7.86 -7.39
CA MET A 11 9.43 -8.81 -8.49
C MET A 11 8.54 -9.96 -8.04
N TYR A 12 7.66 -10.39 -8.93
CA TYR A 12 6.90 -11.63 -8.75
C TYR A 12 6.65 -12.30 -10.10
N ASN A 13 7.30 -13.46 -10.33
CA ASN A 13 7.25 -14.18 -11.61
C ASN A 13 7.69 -13.30 -12.80
N ALA A 14 8.86 -12.66 -12.66
CA ALA A 14 9.39 -11.66 -13.59
C ALA A 14 10.53 -12.19 -14.48
N ALA A 15 10.69 -13.51 -14.65
CA ALA A 15 11.78 -14.10 -15.41
C ALA A 15 11.92 -13.55 -16.85
N ALA A 16 10.80 -13.19 -17.48
CA ALA A 16 10.79 -12.70 -18.85
C ALA A 16 11.18 -11.22 -18.98
N THR A 17 11.00 -10.40 -17.95
CA THR A 17 11.09 -8.94 -18.02
C THR A 17 12.29 -8.36 -17.28
N ILE A 18 12.66 -8.94 -16.13
CA ILE A 18 13.65 -8.36 -15.23
C ILE A 18 15.03 -8.18 -15.88
N GLY A 19 15.45 -9.09 -16.78
CA GLY A 19 16.70 -8.95 -17.52
C GLY A 19 16.80 -7.69 -18.37
N GLY A 20 15.66 -7.24 -18.95
CA GLY A 20 15.56 -5.98 -19.69
C GLY A 20 15.68 -4.77 -18.76
N VAL A 21 14.94 -4.78 -17.66
CA VAL A 21 14.94 -3.69 -16.67
C VAL A 21 16.36 -3.47 -16.11
N VAL A 22 17.02 -4.54 -15.67
CA VAL A 22 18.38 -4.46 -15.12
C VAL A 22 19.39 -3.93 -16.13
N ARG A 23 19.36 -4.44 -17.37
CA ARG A 23 20.27 -3.94 -18.44
C ARG A 23 20.08 -2.46 -18.72
N ASN A 24 18.84 -1.97 -18.73
CA ASN A 24 18.56 -0.55 -18.94
C ASN A 24 19.05 0.32 -17.78
N ILE A 25 18.97 -0.16 -16.54
CA ILE A 25 19.52 0.55 -15.37
C ILE A 25 21.06 0.52 -15.38
N ASP A 26 21.68 -0.63 -15.71
CA ASP A 26 23.14 -0.81 -15.74
C ASP A 26 23.84 0.12 -16.73
N GLN A 27 23.13 0.57 -17.78
CA GLN A 27 23.65 1.50 -18.79
C GLN A 27 23.58 2.97 -18.36
N LEU A 28 22.88 3.30 -17.28
CA LEU A 28 22.78 4.67 -16.82
C LEU A 28 24.12 5.20 -16.32
N GLN A 29 24.37 6.46 -16.60
CA GLN A 29 25.50 7.21 -16.00
C GLN A 29 24.96 8.18 -14.98
N ILE A 30 25.19 7.89 -13.69
CA ILE A 30 24.70 8.67 -12.57
C ILE A 30 25.89 9.20 -11.76
N ASP A 31 25.95 10.53 -11.62
CA ASP A 31 26.96 11.20 -10.80
C ASP A 31 26.83 10.74 -9.34
N GLY A 32 27.92 10.24 -8.78
CA GLY A 32 27.93 9.63 -7.44
C GLY A 32 27.56 8.15 -7.42
N GLY A 33 27.34 7.54 -8.59
CA GLY A 33 27.06 6.10 -8.74
C GLY A 33 25.64 5.70 -8.33
N HIS A 34 25.31 4.47 -8.71
CA HIS A 34 24.02 3.86 -8.36
C HIS A 34 24.17 2.37 -8.07
N GLU A 35 23.16 1.79 -7.45
CA GLU A 35 23.03 0.36 -7.19
C GLU A 35 21.64 -0.14 -7.54
N ILE A 36 21.50 -1.44 -7.69
CA ILE A 36 20.24 -2.11 -7.97
C ILE A 36 19.93 -3.08 -6.83
N VAL A 37 18.72 -3.04 -6.30
CA VAL A 37 18.20 -3.95 -5.28
C VAL A 37 16.96 -4.63 -5.84
N LEU A 38 17.07 -5.91 -6.13
CA LEU A 38 15.99 -6.76 -6.63
C LEU A 38 15.40 -7.56 -5.48
N VAL A 39 14.08 -7.59 -5.36
CA VAL A 39 13.39 -8.36 -4.31
C VAL A 39 12.40 -9.32 -4.95
N ASN A 40 12.74 -10.62 -4.99
CA ASN A 40 11.82 -11.66 -5.43
C ASN A 40 10.83 -12.00 -4.31
N ASP A 41 9.56 -11.72 -4.52
CA ASP A 41 8.49 -11.96 -3.53
C ASP A 41 7.95 -13.40 -3.62
N GLY A 42 8.83 -14.38 -3.55
CA GLY A 42 8.48 -15.80 -3.51
C GLY A 42 7.84 -16.29 -4.80
N GLY A 43 8.34 -15.82 -5.95
CA GLY A 43 7.91 -16.30 -7.27
C GLY A 43 8.22 -17.77 -7.48
N SER A 44 7.42 -18.45 -8.30
CA SER A 44 7.53 -19.89 -8.61
C SER A 44 8.19 -20.18 -9.96
N ASP A 45 8.53 -19.14 -10.72
CA ASP A 45 9.18 -19.25 -12.03
C ASP A 45 10.73 -19.19 -11.92
N ARG A 46 11.40 -19.02 -13.06
CA ARG A 46 12.87 -18.94 -13.12
C ARG A 46 13.43 -17.56 -12.77
N THR A 47 12.70 -16.67 -12.14
CA THR A 47 13.17 -15.30 -11.81
C THR A 47 14.48 -15.34 -11.05
N MET A 48 14.63 -16.20 -10.04
CA MET A 48 15.87 -16.30 -9.26
C MET A 48 17.08 -16.82 -10.06
N GLU A 49 16.86 -17.71 -11.05
CA GLU A 49 17.93 -18.16 -11.94
C GLU A 49 18.45 -16.99 -12.78
N VAL A 50 17.54 -16.22 -13.37
CA VAL A 50 17.88 -15.00 -14.13
C VAL A 50 18.61 -13.99 -13.25
N CYS A 51 18.14 -13.75 -12.02
CA CYS A 51 18.77 -12.82 -11.09
C CYS A 51 20.18 -13.23 -10.69
N ARG A 52 20.45 -14.53 -10.49
CA ARG A 52 21.81 -15.03 -10.21
C ARG A 52 22.77 -14.80 -11.37
N GLU A 53 22.29 -14.91 -12.60
CA GLU A 53 23.09 -14.61 -13.79
C GLU A 53 23.37 -13.11 -13.91
N LEU A 54 22.33 -12.27 -13.69
CA LEU A 54 22.47 -10.81 -13.66
C LEU A 54 23.47 -10.35 -12.60
N ALA A 55 23.46 -10.94 -11.40
CA ALA A 55 24.41 -10.59 -10.35
C ALA A 55 25.89 -10.85 -10.72
N ARG A 56 26.14 -11.73 -11.70
CA ARG A 56 27.49 -12.03 -12.21
C ARG A 56 27.92 -11.12 -13.37
N THR A 57 26.97 -10.56 -14.11
CA THR A 57 27.22 -9.87 -15.38
C THR A 57 27.00 -8.36 -15.32
N THR A 58 26.25 -7.87 -14.34
CA THR A 58 25.95 -6.45 -14.16
C THR A 58 27.19 -5.70 -13.66
N ARG A 59 27.44 -4.51 -14.17
CA ARG A 59 28.60 -3.66 -13.86
C ARG A 59 28.44 -2.89 -12.56
N VAL A 60 27.20 -2.48 -12.26
CA VAL A 60 26.87 -1.75 -11.03
C VAL A 60 26.61 -2.74 -9.88
N PRO A 61 26.78 -2.32 -8.62
CA PRO A 61 26.43 -3.18 -7.49
C PRO A 61 24.98 -3.65 -7.57
N LEU A 62 24.80 -4.96 -7.54
CA LEU A 62 23.48 -5.60 -7.60
C LEU A 62 23.29 -6.49 -6.37
N THR A 63 22.20 -6.25 -5.64
CA THR A 63 21.75 -7.09 -4.52
C THR A 63 20.43 -7.75 -4.91
N VAL A 64 20.35 -9.07 -4.77
CA VAL A 64 19.14 -9.86 -5.00
C VAL A 64 18.68 -10.46 -3.68
N ILE A 65 17.43 -10.29 -3.33
CA ILE A 65 16.84 -10.78 -2.10
C ILE A 65 15.68 -11.72 -2.47
N ASP A 66 15.71 -12.94 -1.95
CA ASP A 66 14.64 -13.92 -2.15
C ASP A 66 13.80 -14.08 -0.90
N HIS A 67 12.49 -13.81 -1.00
CA HIS A 67 11.54 -14.07 0.06
C HIS A 67 11.16 -15.54 0.14
N ALA A 68 10.97 -16.07 1.35
CA ALA A 68 10.58 -17.47 1.57
C ALA A 68 9.22 -17.84 0.96
N ARG A 69 8.35 -16.87 0.75
CA ARG A 69 7.04 -16.96 0.07
C ARG A 69 6.57 -15.57 -0.37
N ASN A 70 5.44 -15.48 -1.04
CA ASN A 70 4.81 -14.20 -1.36
C ASN A 70 4.28 -13.52 -0.08
N PHE A 71 4.79 -12.32 0.20
CA PHE A 71 4.37 -11.43 1.31
C PHE A 71 3.67 -10.17 0.81
N GLY A 72 3.63 -9.95 -0.50
CA GLY A 72 3.03 -8.80 -1.18
C GLY A 72 4.02 -7.67 -1.48
N GLU A 73 3.69 -6.90 -2.51
CA GLU A 73 4.54 -5.85 -3.11
C GLU A 73 5.08 -4.85 -2.06
N HIS A 74 4.23 -4.34 -1.17
CA HIS A 74 4.66 -3.38 -0.14
C HIS A 74 5.73 -3.96 0.79
N ASN A 75 5.63 -5.24 1.15
CA ASN A 75 6.64 -5.90 1.96
C ASN A 75 7.94 -6.12 1.18
N ALA A 76 7.85 -6.42 -0.12
CA ALA A 76 9.02 -6.52 -0.98
C ALA A 76 9.74 -5.17 -1.11
N VAL A 77 9.00 -4.08 -1.31
CA VAL A 77 9.56 -2.72 -1.33
C VAL A 77 10.23 -2.37 -0.01
N LEU A 78 9.60 -2.63 1.14
CA LEU A 78 10.22 -2.39 2.46
C LEU A 78 11.51 -3.19 2.64
N THR A 79 11.51 -4.45 2.19
CA THR A 79 12.73 -5.28 2.23
C THR A 79 13.82 -4.67 1.34
N GLY A 80 13.48 -4.21 0.15
CA GLY A 80 14.42 -3.50 -0.72
C GLY A 80 14.97 -2.22 -0.09
N TRP A 81 14.13 -1.41 0.55
CA TRP A 81 14.57 -0.19 1.23
C TRP A 81 15.50 -0.45 2.42
N ARG A 82 15.32 -1.58 3.14
CA ARG A 82 16.25 -1.99 4.21
C ARG A 82 17.66 -2.28 3.70
N HIS A 83 17.79 -2.70 2.44
CA HIS A 83 19.07 -3.05 1.83
C HIS A 83 19.63 -1.94 0.93
N ALA A 84 18.84 -0.94 0.59
CA ALA A 84 19.27 0.21 -0.22
C ALA A 84 20.22 1.11 0.57
N ARG A 85 21.34 1.49 -0.05
CA ARG A 85 22.43 2.31 0.55
C ARG A 85 22.47 3.74 -0.01
N GLY A 86 21.72 4.01 -1.06
CA GLY A 86 21.70 5.29 -1.75
C GLY A 86 21.13 6.44 -0.91
N ALA A 87 21.59 7.65 -1.20
CA ALA A 87 21.03 8.86 -0.60
C ALA A 87 19.56 9.09 -1.00
N HIS A 88 19.18 8.58 -2.18
CA HIS A 88 17.81 8.51 -2.67
C HIS A 88 17.53 7.09 -3.16
N ILE A 89 16.25 6.72 -3.13
CA ILE A 89 15.78 5.41 -3.58
C ILE A 89 14.66 5.63 -4.58
N VAL A 90 14.73 5.00 -5.74
CA VAL A 90 13.65 4.98 -6.71
C VAL A 90 13.07 3.57 -6.79
N ASN A 91 11.75 3.48 -6.67
CA ASN A 91 11.00 2.25 -6.93
C ASN A 91 10.69 2.15 -8.41
N LEU A 92 10.93 1.00 -9.00
CA LEU A 92 10.57 0.64 -10.37
C LEU A 92 9.79 -0.67 -10.36
N ASP A 93 8.82 -0.78 -11.25
CA ASP A 93 8.12 -2.04 -11.50
C ASP A 93 8.97 -2.98 -12.39
N ASP A 94 8.76 -4.29 -12.26
CA ASP A 94 9.51 -5.34 -12.97
C ASP A 94 9.08 -5.57 -14.42
N ASP A 95 8.02 -4.87 -14.87
CA ASP A 95 7.40 -5.07 -16.18
C ASP A 95 7.95 -4.18 -17.31
N GLY A 96 8.87 -3.27 -16.96
CA GLY A 96 9.52 -2.36 -17.89
C GLY A 96 8.65 -1.19 -18.38
N GLN A 97 7.47 -0.97 -17.79
CA GLN A 97 6.60 0.15 -18.16
C GLN A 97 7.15 1.51 -17.72
N ASN A 98 8.02 1.52 -16.73
CA ASN A 98 8.67 2.72 -16.20
C ASN A 98 10.11 2.81 -16.73
N PRO A 99 10.38 3.64 -17.75
CA PRO A 99 11.74 3.77 -18.27
C PRO A 99 12.71 4.28 -17.21
N PRO A 100 13.91 3.70 -17.05
CA PRO A 100 14.90 4.15 -16.05
C PRO A 100 15.30 5.63 -16.20
N ARG A 101 15.20 6.21 -17.42
CA ARG A 101 15.40 7.65 -17.65
C ARG A 101 14.41 8.51 -16.86
N GLU A 102 13.16 8.06 -16.71
CA GLU A 102 12.16 8.75 -15.93
C GLU A 102 12.45 8.66 -14.43
N ALA A 103 13.03 7.53 -13.96
CA ALA A 103 13.52 7.41 -12.60
C ALA A 103 14.63 8.44 -12.29
N VAL A 104 15.53 8.67 -13.23
CA VAL A 104 16.56 9.72 -13.10
C VAL A 104 15.91 11.11 -13.06
N ARG A 105 14.85 11.36 -13.85
CA ARG A 105 14.10 12.62 -13.79
C ARG A 105 13.45 12.84 -12.43
N LEU A 106 12.82 11.82 -11.84
CA LEU A 106 12.25 11.88 -10.48
C LEU A 106 13.33 12.22 -9.45
N TRP A 107 14.48 11.57 -9.53
CA TRP A 107 15.61 11.83 -8.63
C TRP A 107 16.16 13.25 -8.78
N GLN A 108 16.34 13.73 -10.01
CA GLN A 108 16.79 15.09 -10.27
C GLN A 108 15.80 16.13 -9.72
N HIS A 109 14.50 15.88 -9.92
CA HIS A 109 13.44 16.72 -9.39
C HIS A 109 13.47 16.77 -7.85
N ALA A 110 13.60 15.61 -7.19
CA ALA A 110 13.75 15.53 -5.74
C ALA A 110 14.94 16.38 -5.22
N LYS A 111 16.08 16.29 -5.91
CA LYS A 111 17.28 17.10 -5.56
C LYS A 111 17.06 18.59 -5.76
N GLN A 112 16.36 19.01 -6.81
CA GLN A 112 16.13 20.42 -7.12
C GLN A 112 15.13 21.07 -6.17
N THR A 113 14.07 20.35 -5.80
CA THR A 113 12.99 20.86 -4.95
C THR A 113 13.25 20.66 -3.47
N GLY A 114 14.17 19.74 -3.11
CA GLY A 114 14.39 19.32 -1.72
C GLY A 114 13.20 18.50 -1.19
N ALA A 115 12.40 17.89 -2.08
CA ALA A 115 11.31 17.03 -1.70
C ALA A 115 11.82 15.70 -1.12
N ASP A 116 11.17 15.20 -0.06
CA ASP A 116 11.48 13.89 0.51
C ASP A 116 10.87 12.76 -0.31
N VAL A 117 9.78 13.05 -1.02
CA VAL A 117 9.07 12.10 -1.87
C VAL A 117 8.64 12.76 -3.17
N VAL A 118 8.92 12.14 -4.31
CA VAL A 118 8.40 12.55 -5.63
C VAL A 118 7.69 11.37 -6.26
N PHE A 119 6.38 11.50 -6.50
CA PHE A 119 5.57 10.50 -7.18
C PHE A 119 5.57 10.75 -8.70
N GLY A 120 5.74 9.70 -9.49
CA GLY A 120 5.52 9.72 -10.92
C GLY A 120 4.01 9.73 -11.23
N HIS A 121 3.56 10.71 -11.99
CA HIS A 121 2.18 10.84 -12.44
C HIS A 121 2.10 10.61 -13.94
N TYR A 122 1.20 9.72 -14.38
CA TYR A 122 0.97 9.45 -15.78
C TYR A 122 -0.14 10.37 -16.33
N GLU A 123 0.03 10.95 -17.51
CA GLU A 123 -1.07 11.63 -18.18
C GLU A 123 -2.19 10.62 -18.47
N THR A 124 -3.34 10.80 -17.82
CA THR A 124 -4.49 9.91 -17.93
C THR A 124 -5.08 9.95 -19.32
N LYS A 125 -4.96 8.87 -20.11
CA LYS A 125 -5.82 8.64 -21.26
C LYS A 125 -7.28 8.53 -20.79
N GLN A 126 -8.20 9.27 -21.44
CA GLN A 126 -9.63 9.28 -21.13
C GLN A 126 -10.20 7.86 -21.12
N HIS A 127 -10.76 7.45 -19.98
CA HIS A 127 -11.41 6.16 -19.80
C HIS A 127 -12.90 6.33 -19.47
N SER A 128 -13.71 5.28 -19.74
CA SER A 128 -15.18 5.29 -19.63
C SER A 128 -15.73 5.89 -18.31
N LEU A 129 -16.85 6.62 -18.39
CA LEU A 129 -17.50 7.37 -17.29
C LEU A 129 -17.71 6.55 -16.00
N TRP A 130 -18.05 5.27 -16.09
CA TRP A 130 -18.25 4.39 -14.94
C TRP A 130 -16.97 4.11 -14.14
N ARG A 131 -15.84 3.96 -14.82
CA ARG A 131 -14.53 3.74 -14.18
C ARG A 131 -14.04 5.03 -13.54
N ASN A 132 -14.36 6.17 -14.12
CA ASN A 132 -14.05 7.49 -13.58
C ASN A 132 -14.82 7.78 -12.28
N PHE A 133 -16.09 7.36 -12.17
CA PHE A 133 -16.87 7.52 -10.93
C PHE A 133 -16.31 6.68 -9.77
N GLY A 134 -16.01 5.40 -10.01
CA GLY A 134 -15.37 4.53 -9.01
C GLY A 134 -14.01 5.05 -8.56
N SER A 135 -13.18 5.50 -9.51
CA SER A 135 -11.88 6.11 -9.23
C SER A 135 -12.02 7.44 -8.48
N TRP A 136 -12.98 8.29 -8.85
CA TRP A 136 -13.26 9.55 -8.16
C TRP A 136 -13.69 9.31 -6.71
N LEU A 137 -14.61 8.37 -6.47
CA LEU A 137 -15.06 8.03 -5.12
C LEU A 137 -13.90 7.49 -4.25
N THR A 138 -13.08 6.60 -4.83
CA THR A 138 -11.91 6.04 -4.15
C THR A 138 -10.88 7.13 -3.84
N ASN A 139 -10.59 8.01 -4.80
CA ASN A 139 -9.64 9.10 -4.59
C ASN A 139 -10.15 10.10 -3.54
N ARG A 140 -11.40 10.54 -3.63
CA ARG A 140 -12.00 11.46 -2.67
C ARG A 140 -11.98 10.91 -1.25
N PHE A 141 -12.19 9.61 -1.16
CA PHE A 141 -12.15 8.89 0.11
C PHE A 141 -10.72 8.76 0.65
N THR A 142 -9.77 8.40 -0.21
CA THR A 142 -8.34 8.31 0.13
C THR A 142 -7.79 9.68 0.54
N ASP A 143 -8.20 10.75 -0.14
CA ASP A 143 -7.83 12.14 0.20
C ASP A 143 -8.24 12.48 1.64
N TRP A 144 -9.45 12.06 2.03
CA TRP A 144 -9.96 12.34 3.36
C TRP A 144 -9.43 11.38 4.45
N ALA A 145 -9.23 10.09 4.12
CA ALA A 145 -8.77 9.08 5.07
C ALA A 145 -7.28 9.17 5.39
N LEU A 146 -6.46 9.67 4.44
CA LEU A 146 -5.01 9.79 4.57
C LEU A 146 -4.52 11.22 4.73
N ASP A 147 -5.44 12.19 4.87
CA ASP A 147 -5.09 13.63 4.92
C ASP A 147 -4.22 14.07 3.71
N LYS A 148 -4.47 13.44 2.55
CA LYS A 148 -3.69 13.59 1.33
C LYS A 148 -3.97 14.97 0.71
N PRO A 149 -2.95 15.72 0.28
CA PRO A 149 -3.16 16.96 -0.46
C PRO A 149 -4.04 16.73 -1.69
N PRO A 150 -5.04 17.60 -1.97
CA PRO A 150 -5.93 17.41 -3.10
C PRO A 150 -5.16 17.46 -4.42
N GLY A 151 -5.50 16.56 -5.35
CA GLY A 151 -4.87 16.49 -6.67
C GLY A 151 -3.62 15.63 -6.78
N PHE A 152 -3.12 15.06 -5.67
CA PHE A 152 -1.98 14.15 -5.71
C PHE A 152 -2.40 12.75 -6.19
N TYR A 153 -1.60 12.17 -7.10
CA TYR A 153 -1.72 10.79 -7.54
C TYR A 153 -0.64 9.95 -6.86
N LEU A 154 -1.05 8.95 -6.06
CA LEU A 154 -0.14 8.00 -5.43
C LEU A 154 0.22 6.89 -6.42
N SER A 155 1.51 6.64 -6.61
CA SER A 155 2.03 5.69 -7.60
C SER A 155 3.12 4.82 -6.97
N SER A 156 3.25 3.56 -7.41
CA SER A 156 4.38 2.70 -7.08
C SER A 156 5.70 3.26 -7.60
N PHE A 157 5.65 3.99 -8.72
CA PHE A 157 6.80 4.67 -9.31
C PHE A 157 7.09 5.99 -8.59
N ARG A 158 8.06 5.98 -7.71
CA ARG A 158 8.40 7.10 -6.82
C ARG A 158 9.88 7.16 -6.50
N CYS A 159 10.37 8.37 -6.22
CA CYS A 159 11.67 8.64 -5.63
C CYS A 159 11.47 9.07 -4.17
N VAL A 160 12.24 8.51 -3.25
CA VAL A 160 12.23 8.86 -1.83
C VAL A 160 13.63 9.14 -1.32
N THR A 161 13.78 10.03 -0.35
CA THR A 161 15.06 10.22 0.34
C THR A 161 15.36 9.02 1.26
N ALA A 162 16.64 8.76 1.53
CA ALA A 162 17.04 7.76 2.51
C ALA A 162 16.45 8.04 3.91
N PHE A 163 16.18 9.32 4.23
CA PHE A 163 15.49 9.69 5.46
C PHE A 163 14.07 9.12 5.47
N ALA A 164 13.25 9.47 4.47
CA ALA A 164 11.85 9.02 4.40
C ALA A 164 11.75 7.49 4.35
N ALA A 165 12.65 6.83 3.60
CA ALA A 165 12.69 5.38 3.52
C ALA A 165 13.00 4.72 4.88
N ARG A 166 13.97 5.23 5.65
CA ARG A 166 14.32 4.70 6.98
C ARG A 166 13.18 4.83 7.97
N GLU A 167 12.49 5.97 7.98
CA GLU A 167 11.34 6.18 8.86
C GLU A 167 10.20 5.20 8.53
N VAL A 168 9.90 5.00 7.24
CA VAL A 168 8.88 4.03 6.80
C VAL A 168 9.29 2.59 7.12
N VAL A 169 10.57 2.24 6.96
CA VAL A 169 11.10 0.91 7.29
C VAL A 169 11.02 0.59 8.79
N SER A 170 11.00 1.59 9.67
CA SER A 170 10.81 1.40 11.11
C SER A 170 9.40 0.92 11.48
N TYR A 171 8.44 1.04 10.56
CA TYR A 171 7.08 0.54 10.78
C TYR A 171 7.05 -0.97 10.96
N ALA A 172 6.57 -1.43 12.12
CA ALA A 172 6.51 -2.85 12.49
C ALA A 172 5.11 -3.47 12.36
N GLY A 173 4.12 -2.74 11.84
CA GLY A 173 2.75 -3.23 11.69
C GLY A 173 2.62 -4.33 10.62
N PRO A 174 1.54 -5.16 10.69
CA PRO A 174 1.43 -6.38 9.89
C PRO A 174 1.08 -6.14 8.41
N TYR A 175 0.53 -5.00 8.06
CA TYR A 175 0.04 -4.69 6.70
C TYR A 175 0.53 -3.30 6.29
N PRO A 176 1.80 -3.17 5.88
CA PRO A 176 2.33 -1.88 5.47
C PRO A 176 1.62 -1.41 4.18
N TYR A 177 1.25 -0.14 4.17
CA TYR A 177 0.83 0.58 2.98
C TYR A 177 1.77 1.78 2.81
N ILE A 178 2.74 1.64 1.95
CA ILE A 178 3.88 2.55 1.86
C ILE A 178 3.46 3.98 1.61
N ASP A 179 2.49 4.21 0.71
CA ASP A 179 2.04 5.57 0.38
C ASP A 179 1.44 6.27 1.61
N GLY A 180 0.62 5.55 2.39
CA GLY A 180 0.06 6.07 3.63
C GLY A 180 1.12 6.34 4.69
N LEU A 181 2.15 5.49 4.78
CA LEU A 181 3.26 5.69 5.72
C LEU A 181 4.11 6.91 5.30
N LEU A 182 4.38 7.10 4.01
CA LEU A 182 5.11 8.27 3.52
C LEU A 182 4.38 9.58 3.83
N LEU A 183 3.04 9.61 3.67
CA LEU A 183 2.21 10.78 4.03
C LEU A 183 2.25 11.10 5.53
N GLN A 184 2.51 10.11 6.40
CA GLN A 184 2.68 10.32 7.83
C GLN A 184 4.09 10.81 8.21
N VAL A 185 5.10 10.49 7.40
CA VAL A 185 6.51 10.81 7.69
C VAL A 185 6.85 12.23 7.29
N THR A 186 6.34 12.72 6.15
CA THR A 186 6.73 14.03 5.61
C THR A 186 5.60 14.72 4.87
N GLN A 187 5.66 16.05 4.85
CA GLN A 187 4.81 16.91 4.03
C GLN A 187 5.54 17.43 2.78
N ARG A 188 6.85 17.16 2.63
CA ARG A 188 7.66 17.56 1.47
C ARG A 188 7.48 16.55 0.34
N ILE A 189 6.28 16.60 -0.27
CA ILE A 189 5.86 15.64 -1.29
C ILE A 189 5.57 16.41 -2.58
N GLU A 190 6.15 15.94 -3.68
CA GLU A 190 5.98 16.49 -5.01
C GLU A 190 5.45 15.41 -5.97
N SER A 191 4.97 15.84 -7.12
CA SER A 191 4.61 14.95 -8.23
C SER A 191 5.20 15.45 -9.54
N LEU A 192 5.64 14.52 -10.37
CA LEU A 192 6.21 14.82 -11.68
C LEU A 192 5.48 13.99 -12.75
N ILE A 193 5.09 14.64 -13.85
CA ILE A 193 4.53 13.92 -15.00
C ILE A 193 5.67 13.14 -15.68
N VAL A 194 5.46 11.84 -15.82
CA VAL A 194 6.41 10.89 -16.37
C VAL A 194 5.81 10.14 -17.56
N GLU A 195 6.67 9.70 -18.46
CA GLU A 195 6.30 8.86 -19.57
C GLU A 195 6.02 7.42 -19.08
N HIS A 196 5.02 6.80 -19.69
CA HIS A 196 4.65 5.41 -19.41
C HIS A 196 4.68 4.61 -20.70
N GLU A 197 5.50 3.58 -20.75
CA GLU A 197 5.59 2.70 -21.90
C GLU A 197 4.51 1.60 -21.83
N PRO A 198 3.99 1.13 -22.98
CA PRO A 198 3.03 0.02 -22.97
C PRO A 198 3.69 -1.24 -22.43
N ARG A 199 2.94 -2.01 -21.65
CA ARG A 199 3.39 -3.27 -21.05
C ARG A 199 3.89 -4.22 -22.12
N GLN A 200 5.09 -4.73 -21.97
CA GLN A 200 5.70 -5.61 -22.97
C GLN A 200 5.17 -7.03 -22.91
N GLN A 201 4.77 -7.53 -21.72
CA GLN A 201 4.18 -8.86 -21.50
C GLN A 201 3.34 -8.91 -20.22
N GLY A 202 2.29 -9.77 -20.22
CA GLY A 202 1.48 -10.09 -19.03
C GLY A 202 0.08 -9.45 -18.99
N GLU A 203 -0.85 -10.11 -18.29
CA GLU A 203 -2.20 -9.59 -18.03
C GLU A 203 -2.26 -8.93 -16.65
N SER A 204 -3.13 -7.91 -16.51
CA SER A 204 -3.36 -7.25 -15.23
C SER A 204 -4.00 -8.22 -14.22
N GLY A 205 -3.30 -8.57 -13.17
CA GLY A 205 -3.77 -9.49 -12.11
C GLY A 205 -4.78 -8.90 -11.13
N TYR A 206 -5.35 -7.71 -11.41
CA TYR A 206 -6.30 -7.04 -10.53
C TYR A 206 -7.72 -7.56 -10.73
N THR A 207 -8.20 -8.40 -9.79
CA THR A 207 -9.61 -8.78 -9.71
C THR A 207 -10.36 -7.84 -8.78
N TRP A 208 -11.69 -7.65 -9.02
CA TRP A 208 -12.57 -6.84 -8.18
C TRP A 208 -12.49 -7.21 -6.67
N ARG A 209 -12.40 -8.50 -6.36
CA ARG A 209 -12.24 -8.98 -4.98
C ARG A 209 -10.92 -8.52 -4.35
N ARG A 210 -9.84 -8.47 -5.14
CA ARG A 210 -8.52 -8.01 -4.68
C ARG A 210 -8.53 -6.51 -4.43
N LEU A 211 -9.16 -5.72 -5.30
CA LEU A 211 -9.34 -4.28 -5.14
C LEU A 211 -10.15 -3.96 -3.89
N LEU A 212 -11.28 -4.65 -3.67
CA LEU A 212 -12.12 -4.45 -2.48
C LEU A 212 -11.35 -4.79 -1.19
N ARG A 213 -10.56 -5.86 -1.19
CA ARG A 213 -9.73 -6.25 -0.04
C ARG A 213 -8.65 -5.21 0.25
N LEU A 214 -7.98 -4.69 -0.78
CA LEU A 214 -6.98 -3.62 -0.63
C LEU A 214 -7.63 -2.36 -0.06
N TRP A 215 -8.78 -1.98 -0.57
CA TRP A 215 -9.54 -0.81 -0.11
C TRP A 215 -9.94 -0.94 1.36
N LEU A 216 -10.53 -2.07 1.76
CA LEU A 216 -10.87 -2.35 3.17
C LEU A 216 -9.62 -2.37 4.07
N SER A 217 -8.52 -2.92 3.59
CA SER A 217 -7.26 -2.95 4.35
C SER A 217 -6.68 -1.56 4.57
N ALA A 218 -6.70 -0.70 3.55
CA ALA A 218 -6.27 0.68 3.67
C ALA A 218 -7.14 1.44 4.69
N TRP A 219 -8.46 1.25 4.64
CA TRP A 219 -9.41 1.85 5.56
C TRP A 219 -9.13 1.50 7.02
N LEU A 220 -8.96 0.22 7.30
CA LEU A 220 -8.78 -0.29 8.64
C LEU A 220 -7.38 -0.04 9.20
N ASN A 221 -6.35 0.14 8.33
CA ASN A 221 -4.99 0.40 8.79
C ASN A 221 -4.73 1.86 9.14
N PHE A 222 -5.33 2.80 8.40
CA PHE A 222 -4.96 4.21 8.48
C PHE A 222 -6.07 5.10 9.07
N SER A 223 -7.26 4.55 9.34
CA SER A 223 -8.37 5.34 9.84
C SER A 223 -9.10 4.65 10.98
N LEU A 224 -9.30 5.38 12.07
CA LEU A 224 -10.24 5.02 13.15
C LEU A 224 -11.70 5.36 12.79
N LEU A 225 -11.93 5.84 11.57
CA LEU A 225 -13.24 6.29 11.12
C LEU A 225 -14.30 5.20 11.15
N PRO A 226 -14.04 3.95 10.66
CA PRO A 226 -15.03 2.88 10.75
C PRO A 226 -15.49 2.65 12.19
N LEU A 227 -14.57 2.74 13.15
CA LEU A 227 -14.89 2.61 14.57
C LEU A 227 -15.71 3.80 15.09
N ARG A 228 -15.38 5.03 14.68
CA ARG A 228 -16.15 6.24 15.03
C ARG A 228 -17.55 6.18 14.44
N LEU A 229 -17.70 5.79 13.16
CA LEU A 229 -19.00 5.62 12.50
C LEU A 229 -19.85 4.56 13.21
N ALA A 230 -19.25 3.43 13.62
CA ALA A 230 -19.94 2.42 14.41
C ALA A 230 -20.41 2.97 15.75
N THR A 231 -19.56 3.76 16.43
CA THR A 231 -19.94 4.44 17.70
C THR A 231 -21.10 5.41 17.49
N PHE A 232 -21.07 6.24 16.45
CA PHE A 232 -22.17 7.16 16.14
C PHE A 232 -23.45 6.41 15.75
N ALA A 233 -23.35 5.35 14.93
CA ALA A 233 -24.49 4.51 14.59
C ALA A 233 -25.10 3.86 15.82
N GLY A 234 -24.28 3.35 16.74
CA GLY A 234 -24.73 2.80 18.01
C GLY A 234 -25.41 3.82 18.91
N LEU A 235 -24.85 5.01 19.03
CA LEU A 235 -25.43 6.10 19.83
C LEU A 235 -26.77 6.56 19.26
N THR A 236 -26.87 6.72 17.94
CA THR A 236 -28.14 7.07 17.27
C THR A 236 -29.19 5.97 17.42
N THR A 237 -28.81 4.71 17.27
CA THR A 237 -29.73 3.57 17.45
C THR A 237 -30.20 3.49 18.91
N ALA A 238 -29.32 3.71 19.88
CA ALA A 238 -29.67 3.75 21.30
C ALA A 238 -30.64 4.90 21.62
N ALA A 239 -30.39 6.10 21.08
CA ALA A 239 -31.27 7.25 21.27
C ALA A 239 -32.66 7.01 20.65
N LEU A 240 -32.73 6.47 19.41
CA LEU A 240 -33.99 6.09 18.76
C LEU A 240 -34.73 5.00 19.56
N GLY A 241 -33.99 4.00 20.08
CA GLY A 241 -34.54 2.97 20.95
C GLY A 241 -35.13 3.53 22.23
N LEU A 242 -34.47 4.51 22.85
CA LEU A 242 -34.98 5.19 24.06
C LEU A 242 -36.25 5.97 23.76
N VAL A 243 -36.27 6.73 22.67
CA VAL A 243 -37.49 7.47 22.24
C VAL A 243 -38.65 6.51 21.96
N ALA A 244 -38.38 5.41 21.23
CA ALA A 244 -39.37 4.38 20.95
C ALA A 244 -39.88 3.72 22.24
N PHE A 245 -39.02 3.44 23.20
CA PHE A 245 -39.35 2.87 24.50
C PHE A 245 -40.29 3.81 25.28
N VAL A 246 -39.98 5.11 25.36
CA VAL A 246 -40.81 6.12 26.01
C VAL A 246 -42.18 6.23 25.31
N ALA A 247 -42.18 6.21 23.97
CA ALA A 247 -43.44 6.25 23.18
C ALA A 247 -44.32 5.01 23.45
N VAL A 248 -43.75 3.82 23.54
CA VAL A 248 -44.45 2.57 23.86
C VAL A 248 -45.01 2.63 25.28
N LEU A 249 -44.27 3.12 26.28
CA LEU A 249 -44.75 3.30 27.65
C LEU A 249 -45.93 4.30 27.69
N TRP A 250 -45.83 5.40 26.96
CA TRP A 250 -46.91 6.39 26.88
C TRP A 250 -48.19 5.80 26.27
N LEU A 251 -48.10 5.11 25.15
CA LEU A 251 -49.20 4.44 24.49
C LEU A 251 -49.85 3.36 25.39
N TRP A 252 -49.01 2.58 26.11
CA TRP A 252 -49.51 1.61 27.08
C TRP A 252 -50.30 2.26 28.20
N PHE A 253 -49.81 3.39 28.72
CA PHE A 253 -50.47 4.11 29.81
C PHE A 253 -51.80 4.73 29.37
N VAL A 254 -51.89 5.25 28.13
CA VAL A 254 -53.07 5.90 27.59
C VAL A 254 -54.13 4.88 27.13
N ASN A 255 -53.74 3.83 26.42
CA ASN A 255 -54.69 2.96 25.68
C ASN A 255 -55.00 1.62 26.39
N ARG A 256 -54.34 1.25 27.47
CA ARG A 256 -54.57 0.04 28.28
C ARG A 256 -54.78 -1.27 27.47
N GLY A 257 -54.15 -1.46 26.29
CA GLY A 257 -54.41 -2.60 25.43
C GLY A 257 -53.14 -3.39 25.06
N PRO A 258 -53.18 -4.75 25.10
CA PRO A 258 -51.97 -5.59 24.92
C PRO A 258 -51.76 -6.10 23.46
N GLY A 259 -52.13 -5.36 22.42
CA GLY A 259 -52.30 -5.94 21.09
C GLY A 259 -51.12 -5.89 20.11
N TYR A 260 -50.14 -4.97 20.25
CA TYR A 260 -49.15 -4.69 19.18
C TYR A 260 -47.69 -4.90 19.58
N GLY A 261 -47.43 -5.50 20.76
CA GLY A 261 -46.12 -5.42 21.38
C GLY A 261 -45.06 -6.39 20.83
N PHE A 262 -45.43 -7.64 20.51
CA PHE A 262 -44.41 -8.71 20.32
C PHE A 262 -43.64 -8.56 19.00
N GLY A 263 -44.31 -8.32 17.89
CA GLY A 263 -43.60 -8.18 16.59
C GLY A 263 -42.68 -6.95 16.55
N TRP A 264 -43.11 -5.85 17.17
CA TRP A 264 -42.32 -4.64 17.27
C TRP A 264 -41.08 -4.83 18.17
N LEU A 265 -41.28 -5.46 19.33
CA LEU A 265 -40.19 -5.78 20.27
C LEU A 265 -39.16 -6.72 19.66
N MET A 266 -39.63 -7.72 18.92
CA MET A 266 -38.73 -8.69 18.24
C MET A 266 -37.94 -8.01 17.11
N SER A 267 -38.60 -7.12 16.33
CA SER A 267 -37.90 -6.36 15.26
C SER A 267 -36.85 -5.41 15.85
N ALA A 268 -37.18 -4.68 16.91
CA ALA A 268 -36.25 -3.80 17.60
C ALA A 268 -35.06 -4.58 18.20
N PHE A 269 -35.34 -5.74 18.81
CA PHE A 269 -34.30 -6.62 19.35
C PHE A 269 -33.34 -7.15 18.25
N LEU A 270 -33.87 -7.59 17.09
CA LEU A 270 -33.06 -8.06 15.98
C LEU A 270 -32.19 -6.94 15.41
N ILE A 271 -32.72 -5.73 15.23
CA ILE A 271 -31.95 -4.57 14.75
C ILE A 271 -30.84 -4.23 15.75
N PHE A 272 -31.17 -4.15 17.04
CA PHE A 272 -30.19 -3.87 18.10
C PHE A 272 -29.09 -4.93 18.17
N SER A 273 -29.48 -6.20 18.19
CA SER A 273 -28.51 -7.33 18.23
C SER A 273 -27.65 -7.38 16.96
N GLY A 274 -28.24 -7.15 15.79
CA GLY A 274 -27.51 -7.08 14.55
C GLY A 274 -26.46 -5.96 14.54
N THR A 275 -26.85 -4.75 14.97
CA THR A 275 -25.95 -3.60 15.10
C THR A 275 -24.81 -3.91 16.11
N GLN A 276 -25.14 -4.53 17.23
CA GLN A 276 -24.15 -4.91 18.25
C GLN A 276 -23.15 -5.94 17.73
N LEU A 277 -23.58 -6.94 16.93
CA LEU A 277 -22.71 -7.91 16.30
C LEU A 277 -21.75 -7.27 15.30
N VAL A 278 -22.23 -6.30 14.51
CA VAL A 278 -21.39 -5.55 13.58
C VAL A 278 -20.32 -4.76 14.33
N MET A 279 -20.68 -4.10 15.43
CA MET A 279 -19.72 -3.35 16.28
C MET A 279 -18.68 -4.26 16.90
N LEU A 280 -19.09 -5.41 17.44
CA LEU A 280 -18.17 -6.41 17.99
C LEU A 280 -17.23 -6.97 16.93
N GLY A 281 -17.75 -7.24 15.72
CA GLY A 281 -16.94 -7.67 14.59
C GLY A 281 -15.88 -6.63 14.20
N LEU A 282 -16.24 -5.35 14.17
CA LEU A 282 -15.31 -4.26 13.87
C LEU A 282 -14.24 -4.12 14.97
N ILE A 283 -14.62 -4.15 16.24
CA ILE A 283 -13.68 -4.15 17.37
C ILE A 283 -12.75 -5.37 17.28
N GLY A 284 -13.28 -6.54 16.96
CA GLY A 284 -12.50 -7.76 16.75
C GLY A 284 -11.45 -7.62 15.66
N GLU A 285 -11.78 -6.95 14.55
CA GLU A 285 -10.81 -6.68 13.47
C GLU A 285 -9.65 -5.78 13.94
N TYR A 286 -9.94 -4.71 14.69
CA TYR A 286 -8.88 -3.85 15.25
C TYR A 286 -8.04 -4.59 16.31
N LEU A 287 -8.66 -5.38 17.19
CA LEU A 287 -7.96 -6.21 18.16
C LEU A 287 -7.08 -7.25 17.46
N GLY A 288 -7.58 -7.89 16.39
CA GLY A 288 -6.80 -8.83 15.58
C GLY A 288 -5.54 -8.19 15.00
N ARG A 289 -5.63 -6.96 14.46
CA ARG A 289 -4.48 -6.21 13.97
C ARG A 289 -3.50 -5.83 15.06
N MET A 290 -4.00 -5.37 16.20
CA MET A 290 -3.18 -5.07 17.39
C MET A 290 -2.45 -6.34 17.87
N PHE A 291 -3.13 -7.47 17.92
CA PHE A 291 -2.54 -8.76 18.29
C PHE A 291 -1.40 -9.18 17.36
N LEU A 292 -1.55 -8.99 16.02
CA LEU A 292 -0.50 -9.27 15.06
C LEU A 292 0.71 -8.35 15.24
N THR A 293 0.48 -7.09 15.58
CA THR A 293 1.55 -6.11 15.86
C THR A 293 2.30 -6.44 17.14
N VAL A 294 1.56 -6.75 18.23
CA VAL A 294 2.16 -7.11 19.54
C VAL A 294 2.97 -8.40 19.45
N ASN A 295 2.50 -9.38 18.69
CA ASN A 295 3.23 -10.63 18.48
C ASN A 295 4.42 -10.50 17.52
N GLN A 296 4.74 -9.30 17.04
CA GLN A 296 5.89 -9.03 16.16
C GLN A 296 6.00 -10.01 14.98
N ARG A 297 4.84 -10.35 14.39
CA ARG A 297 4.84 -11.25 13.24
C ARG A 297 5.65 -10.63 12.11
N PRO A 298 6.66 -11.35 11.56
CA PRO A 298 7.53 -10.77 10.55
C PRO A 298 6.74 -10.35 9.29
N GLN A 299 7.00 -9.15 8.81
CA GLN A 299 6.41 -8.60 7.58
C GLN A 299 6.84 -9.38 6.36
N ALA A 300 8.11 -9.80 6.34
CA ALA A 300 8.69 -10.68 5.34
C ALA A 300 9.75 -11.59 5.98
N VAL A 301 9.99 -12.73 5.37
CA VAL A 301 11.08 -13.66 5.73
C VAL A 301 11.97 -13.80 4.52
N VAL A 302 13.21 -13.36 4.66
CA VAL A 302 14.24 -13.49 3.63
C VAL A 302 14.82 -14.90 3.71
N ARG A 303 14.90 -15.58 2.57
CA ARG A 303 15.49 -16.90 2.43
C ARG A 303 16.96 -16.81 2.06
N GLU A 304 17.30 -15.91 1.13
CA GLU A 304 18.64 -15.77 0.58
C GLU A 304 18.90 -14.33 0.18
N VAL A 305 20.13 -13.86 0.35
CA VAL A 305 20.62 -12.58 -0.18
C VAL A 305 21.86 -12.85 -1.01
N ILE A 306 21.83 -12.44 -2.27
CA ILE A 306 22.94 -12.57 -3.22
C ILE A 306 23.43 -11.15 -3.56
N SER A 307 24.72 -10.91 -3.43
CA SER A 307 25.33 -9.65 -3.84
C SER A 307 26.39 -9.91 -4.92
N SER A 308 26.50 -8.99 -5.89
CA SER A 308 27.63 -9.02 -6.85
C SER A 308 29.00 -8.87 -6.16
N GLU A 309 29.02 -8.37 -4.91
CA GLU A 309 30.22 -8.22 -4.08
C GLU A 309 30.56 -9.48 -3.24
N GLY A 310 29.76 -10.55 -3.32
CA GLY A 310 29.86 -11.79 -2.56
C GLY A 310 28.57 -12.13 -1.82
N THR A 311 28.36 -13.41 -1.53
CA THR A 311 27.18 -13.87 -0.77
C THR A 311 27.31 -13.36 0.68
N ILE A 312 26.34 -12.59 1.13
CA ILE A 312 26.25 -12.18 2.55
C ILE A 312 25.46 -13.26 3.29
N PRO A 313 26.02 -13.86 4.37
CA PRO A 313 25.39 -14.94 5.12
C PRO A 313 24.11 -14.50 5.86
#